data_038cbdfc67eb6e69cc09a6fd004461cb
#
_entry.id   038cbdfc67eb6e69cc09a6fd004461cb
#
_cell.length_a   1.000
_cell.length_b   1.000
_cell.length_c   1.000
_cell.angle_alpha   90.00
_cell.angle_beta   90.00
_cell.angle_gamma   90.00
#
_symmetry.space_group_name_H-M   'P 1'
#
loop_
_entity.id
_entity.type
_entity.pdbx_description
1 polymer ?
#
loop_
_entity_poly.entity_id
_entity_poly.type
_entity_poly.pdbx_seq_one_letter_code
_entity_poly.pdbx_strand_id
1 'polypeptide(L)'
;MEKRAILAAVLMAALLIVYQTFFLGQGELPQKAPPEQAKPAPSAPAPPAPVPPRVEDKPPADPSQPAPRPAQRLARVESPRWLAVVSSEGGKLQEFNLRYRGDKPMVVVGSLGPTGLTLDAGAGREVVPLDLPATTVALGPERPAADLVMSGEVSGLRVRATHRFAASSYAIETFIRVENAGSAPRTVGVSLPWVTLESWQGEAEKFPGQHPTEIIWQANGHIERIENLTAVGQHAIDGQWIGIGSIWYLSALIPKTPGFKLEAFGGKPKDDRQQPARATIAVTATPTIGPGQAWEGHVVAYVGPKELDRLEALGLQGSINFGGFPVPRSWGGLPMEWLGMPILRLMNWVHDRVVPNYGVAIILLTLISKILFFPLTIMSMRSMKAMQALGPQINALRSKYKSDPQRLQRETMDLYRQHKVNPLGGCLPMVAQVPIFYALYLALSVSVDLQNAPFLCFGRVPSWVPLLGGADLWICDLAGQDP
;
A
#
# COMPACT_ATOMS: atom_id res chain seq x y z
N MET A 1 -13.21 36.07 33.50
CA MET A 1 -12.85 35.52 32.15
C MET A 1 -11.91 34.33 32.27
N GLU A 2 -11.09 34.22 33.29
CA GLU A 2 -10.08 33.14 33.44
C GLU A 2 -10.65 31.73 33.60
N LYS A 3 -11.73 31.52 34.37
CA LYS A 3 -12.26 30.15 34.60
C LYS A 3 -12.80 29.47 33.34
N ARG A 4 -13.21 30.21 32.32
CA ARG A 4 -13.70 29.66 31.04
C ARG A 4 -12.57 29.35 30.08
N ALA A 5 -11.50 30.15 30.10
CA ALA A 5 -10.29 29.86 29.36
C ALA A 5 -9.61 28.59 29.90
N ILE A 6 -9.60 28.47 31.26
CA ILE A 6 -9.10 27.26 31.93
C ILE A 6 -9.96 26.03 31.58
N LEU A 7 -11.31 26.17 31.61
CA LEU A 7 -12.20 25.05 31.21
C LEU A 7 -12.04 24.64 29.73
N ALA A 8 -11.87 25.62 28.84
CA ALA A 8 -11.62 25.34 27.41
C ALA A 8 -10.24 24.67 27.19
N ALA A 9 -9.22 25.14 27.95
CA ALA A 9 -7.90 24.53 27.91
C ALA A 9 -7.91 23.09 28.48
N VAL A 10 -8.64 22.87 29.58
CA VAL A 10 -8.83 21.53 30.17
C VAL A 10 -9.61 20.62 29.25
N LEU A 11 -10.66 21.11 28.58
CA LEU A 11 -11.41 20.34 27.58
C LEU A 11 -10.57 20.00 26.34
N MET A 12 -9.77 20.96 25.86
CA MET A 12 -8.82 20.68 24.75
C MET A 12 -7.73 19.70 25.18
N ALA A 13 -7.19 19.84 26.39
CA ALA A 13 -6.21 18.89 26.92
C ALA A 13 -6.83 17.49 27.13
N ALA A 14 -8.06 17.41 27.63
CA ALA A 14 -8.79 16.15 27.77
C ALA A 14 -9.08 15.51 26.39
N LEU A 15 -9.42 16.30 25.40
CA LEU A 15 -9.67 15.85 24.02
C LEU A 15 -8.36 15.39 23.35
N LEU A 16 -7.25 16.08 23.62
CA LEU A 16 -5.91 15.66 23.20
C LEU A 16 -5.46 14.37 23.89
N ILE A 17 -5.72 14.22 25.19
CA ILE A 17 -5.41 13.00 25.94
C ILE A 17 -6.27 11.83 25.45
N VAL A 18 -7.55 12.05 25.22
CA VAL A 18 -8.44 11.04 24.61
C VAL A 18 -7.96 10.68 23.20
N TYR A 19 -7.58 11.67 22.41
CA TYR A 19 -6.99 11.44 21.08
C TYR A 19 -5.68 10.65 21.17
N GLN A 20 -4.77 11.03 22.07
CA GLN A 20 -3.50 10.33 22.27
C GLN A 20 -3.69 8.91 22.80
N THR A 21 -4.62 8.67 23.73
CA THR A 21 -4.87 7.34 24.29
C THR A 21 -5.62 6.42 23.32
N PHE A 22 -6.51 6.95 22.49
CA PHE A 22 -7.30 6.14 21.56
C PHE A 22 -6.68 6.02 20.16
N PHE A 23 -5.90 7.00 19.71
CA PHE A 23 -5.35 7.03 18.35
C PHE A 23 -3.83 6.87 18.28
N LEU A 24 -3.08 7.22 19.32
CA LEU A 24 -1.62 7.05 19.37
C LEU A 24 -1.15 5.99 20.37
N GLY A 25 -2.07 5.41 21.15
CA GLY A 25 -1.78 4.51 22.26
C GLY A 25 -1.61 3.04 21.87
N GLN A 26 -0.86 2.70 20.82
CA GLN A 26 -0.26 1.37 20.64
C GLN A 26 1.12 1.44 19.95
N GLY A 27 1.88 2.48 20.23
CA GLY A 27 3.32 2.47 20.02
C GLY A 27 4.01 2.53 21.37
N GLU A 28 4.42 1.40 21.90
CA GLU A 28 5.33 1.38 23.05
C GLU A 28 6.58 2.17 22.67
N LEU A 29 6.78 3.28 23.38
CA LEU A 29 8.08 3.97 23.37
C LEU A 29 9.11 2.97 23.91
N PRO A 30 10.23 2.70 23.21
CA PRO A 30 11.27 1.86 23.74
C PRO A 30 11.84 2.53 25.00
N GLN A 31 11.61 1.91 26.14
CA GLN A 31 12.31 2.25 27.38
C GLN A 31 13.80 2.08 27.14
N LYS A 32 14.52 3.18 27.25
CA LYS A 32 15.98 3.22 27.22
C LYS A 32 16.48 2.39 28.42
N ALA A 33 16.98 1.19 28.12
CA ALA A 33 17.62 0.34 29.12
C ALA A 33 18.84 1.07 29.72
N PRO A 34 19.12 0.91 31.04
CA PRO A 34 20.32 1.45 31.66
C PRO A 34 21.57 0.85 31.01
N PRO A 35 22.69 1.55 30.95
CA PRO A 35 23.90 1.05 30.33
C PRO A 35 24.46 -0.11 31.14
N GLU A 36 24.41 -1.30 30.55
CA GLU A 36 25.04 -2.51 31.05
C GLU A 36 26.56 -2.40 30.92
N GLN A 37 27.25 -2.53 32.04
CA GLN A 37 28.70 -2.47 32.11
C GLN A 37 29.32 -3.61 31.30
N ALA A 38 30.15 -3.25 30.34
CA ALA A 38 30.88 -4.18 29.48
C ALA A 38 31.78 -5.08 30.32
N LYS A 39 31.52 -6.38 30.28
CA LYS A 39 32.46 -7.43 30.69
C LYS A 39 33.56 -7.56 29.62
N PRO A 40 34.84 -7.76 30.03
CA PRO A 40 35.92 -7.92 29.06
C PRO A 40 35.74 -9.21 28.25
N ALA A 41 35.92 -9.07 26.93
CA ALA A 41 35.87 -10.19 26.00
C ALA A 41 37.01 -11.18 26.23
N PRO A 42 36.76 -12.49 26.10
CA PRO A 42 37.83 -13.49 26.11
C PRO A 42 38.63 -13.41 24.80
N SER A 43 39.94 -13.49 24.92
CA SER A 43 40.92 -13.50 23.82
C SER A 43 40.62 -14.61 22.80
N ALA A 44 40.63 -14.26 21.52
CA ALA A 44 40.47 -15.19 20.42
C ALA A 44 41.58 -16.24 20.38
N PRO A 45 41.29 -17.50 20.08
CA PRO A 45 42.29 -18.53 19.80
C PRO A 45 42.96 -18.28 18.44
N ALA A 46 44.24 -18.58 18.35
CA ALA A 46 45.07 -18.48 17.14
C ALA A 46 44.53 -19.36 16.01
N PRO A 47 44.70 -18.97 14.72
CA PRO A 47 44.21 -19.73 13.58
C PRO A 47 44.97 -21.07 13.42
N PRO A 48 44.25 -22.17 13.14
CA PRO A 48 44.88 -23.46 12.86
C PRO A 48 45.60 -23.43 11.46
N ALA A 49 46.71 -24.16 11.39
CA ALA A 49 47.51 -24.35 10.20
C ALA A 49 46.72 -25.03 9.05
N PRO A 50 47.06 -24.79 7.77
CA PRO A 50 46.36 -25.36 6.64
C PRO A 50 46.49 -26.89 6.56
N VAL A 51 45.36 -27.57 6.53
CA VAL A 51 45.28 -29.02 6.32
C VAL A 51 45.28 -29.28 4.80
N PRO A 52 46.06 -30.25 4.29
CA PRO A 52 46.06 -30.58 2.86
C PRO A 52 44.72 -31.15 2.41
N PRO A 53 44.34 -30.97 1.12
CA PRO A 53 43.02 -31.37 0.63
C PRO A 53 42.85 -32.89 0.68
N ARG A 54 41.87 -33.32 1.47
CA ARG A 54 41.41 -34.71 1.50
C ARG A 54 40.48 -34.90 0.30
N VAL A 55 40.78 -35.82 -0.57
CA VAL A 55 39.90 -36.26 -1.64
C VAL A 55 38.74 -37.00 -0.95
N GLU A 56 37.57 -36.40 -0.95
CA GLU A 56 36.33 -37.03 -0.50
C GLU A 56 35.79 -37.94 -1.60
N ASP A 57 35.85 -39.26 -1.33
CA ASP A 57 35.03 -40.21 -2.07
C ASP A 57 33.55 -39.87 -1.90
N LYS A 58 32.90 -39.58 -2.98
CA LYS A 58 31.47 -39.22 -3.03
C LYS A 58 30.64 -40.43 -2.54
N PRO A 59 29.86 -40.29 -1.44
CA PRO A 59 28.97 -41.36 -1.00
C PRO A 59 27.95 -41.68 -2.11
N PRO A 60 27.49 -42.95 -2.25
CA PRO A 60 26.43 -43.30 -3.17
C PRO A 60 25.15 -42.50 -2.83
N ALA A 61 24.51 -41.96 -3.87
CA ALA A 61 23.31 -41.15 -3.73
C ALA A 61 22.20 -41.89 -3.02
N ASP A 62 21.70 -41.32 -1.94
CA ASP A 62 20.53 -41.80 -1.20
C ASP A 62 19.28 -41.59 -2.09
N PRO A 63 18.52 -42.66 -2.43
CA PRO A 63 17.36 -42.55 -3.29
C PRO A 63 16.19 -41.73 -2.69
N SER A 64 16.28 -41.29 -1.45
CA SER A 64 15.31 -40.45 -0.78
C SER A 64 15.63 -38.94 -0.86
N GLN A 65 16.77 -38.53 -1.44
CA GLN A 65 17.04 -37.11 -1.67
C GLN A 65 16.36 -36.64 -2.94
N PRO A 66 15.55 -35.58 -2.91
CA PRO A 66 15.01 -34.97 -4.11
C PRO A 66 16.16 -34.58 -5.05
N ALA A 67 16.03 -34.89 -6.32
CA ALA A 67 17.02 -34.57 -7.34
C ALA A 67 17.49 -33.12 -7.21
N PRO A 68 18.81 -32.84 -7.35
CA PRO A 68 19.32 -31.49 -7.23
C PRO A 68 18.61 -30.60 -8.24
N ARG A 69 17.95 -29.54 -7.75
CA ARG A 69 17.27 -28.55 -8.61
C ARG A 69 18.29 -27.97 -9.58
N PRO A 70 17.97 -27.84 -10.87
CA PRO A 70 18.86 -27.22 -11.84
C PRO A 70 19.22 -25.82 -11.39
N ALA A 71 20.48 -25.43 -11.61
CA ALA A 71 20.96 -24.10 -11.24
C ALA A 71 20.05 -23.03 -11.84
N GLN A 72 19.57 -22.13 -11.00
CA GLN A 72 18.66 -21.06 -11.38
C GLN A 72 19.36 -20.09 -12.35
N ARG A 73 18.78 -19.86 -13.53
CA ARG A 73 19.22 -18.84 -14.47
C ARG A 73 18.39 -17.58 -14.28
N LEU A 74 19.02 -16.44 -14.46
CA LEU A 74 18.40 -15.12 -14.28
C LEU A 74 18.52 -14.31 -15.58
N ALA A 75 17.41 -13.63 -15.94
CA ALA A 75 17.41 -12.61 -16.98
C ALA A 75 17.10 -11.26 -16.34
N ARG A 76 17.81 -10.24 -16.77
CA ARG A 76 17.67 -8.86 -16.28
C ARG A 76 17.01 -8.00 -17.36
N VAL A 77 15.95 -7.30 -17.00
CA VAL A 77 15.25 -6.36 -17.87
C VAL A 77 15.29 -5.00 -17.21
N GLU A 78 15.87 -4.03 -17.89
CA GLU A 78 16.05 -2.67 -17.39
C GLU A 78 15.22 -1.67 -18.17
N SER A 79 14.57 -0.75 -17.48
CA SER A 79 13.89 0.40 -18.07
C SER A 79 14.29 1.68 -17.32
N PRO A 80 13.98 2.86 -17.87
CA PRO A 80 14.16 4.12 -17.13
C PRO A 80 13.35 4.20 -15.83
N ARG A 81 12.30 3.37 -15.70
CA ARG A 81 11.34 3.42 -14.57
C ARG A 81 11.53 2.29 -13.57
N TRP A 82 12.13 1.18 -13.96
CA TRP A 82 12.26 -0.01 -13.13
C TRP A 82 13.35 -0.94 -13.65
N LEU A 83 13.77 -1.82 -12.76
CA LEU A 83 14.62 -2.96 -13.03
C LEU A 83 13.90 -4.23 -12.60
N ALA A 84 13.77 -5.20 -13.48
CA ALA A 84 13.21 -6.51 -13.19
C ALA A 84 14.26 -7.62 -13.37
N VAL A 85 14.26 -8.60 -12.47
CA VAL A 85 15.03 -9.84 -12.59
C VAL A 85 14.05 -11.00 -12.66
N VAL A 86 14.11 -11.77 -13.73
CA VAL A 86 13.27 -12.94 -13.99
C VAL A 86 14.08 -14.20 -13.82
N SER A 87 13.53 -15.19 -13.14
CA SER A 87 14.18 -16.48 -12.89
C SER A 87 13.63 -17.58 -13.80
N SER A 88 14.49 -18.56 -14.14
CA SER A 88 14.09 -19.79 -14.82
C SER A 88 13.13 -20.67 -14.02
N GLU A 89 12.99 -20.44 -12.73
CA GLU A 89 12.07 -21.16 -11.84
C GLU A 89 10.65 -20.61 -12.03
N GLY A 90 9.88 -21.20 -12.93
CA GLY A 90 8.51 -20.78 -13.24
C GLY A 90 8.38 -19.39 -13.87
N GLY A 91 9.46 -18.79 -14.38
CA GLY A 91 9.42 -17.43 -14.92
C GLY A 91 9.09 -16.36 -13.86
N LYS A 92 9.36 -16.61 -12.58
CA LYS A 92 9.03 -15.69 -11.50
C LYS A 92 9.84 -14.40 -11.58
N LEU A 93 9.21 -13.30 -11.18
CA LEU A 93 9.94 -12.06 -10.91
C LEU A 93 10.73 -12.25 -9.60
N GLN A 94 12.05 -12.44 -9.73
CA GLN A 94 12.94 -12.61 -8.58
C GLN A 94 13.13 -11.29 -7.82
N GLU A 95 13.28 -10.20 -8.57
CA GLU A 95 13.44 -8.85 -8.04
C GLU A 95 12.70 -7.87 -8.95
N PHE A 96 12.19 -6.81 -8.35
CA PHE A 96 11.64 -5.69 -9.09
C PHE A 96 11.96 -4.39 -8.34
N ASN A 97 12.82 -3.58 -8.92
CA ASN A 97 13.24 -2.30 -8.36
C ASN A 97 12.61 -1.15 -9.13
N LEU A 98 11.79 -0.35 -8.47
CA LEU A 98 11.25 0.87 -9.06
C LEU A 98 12.30 1.98 -9.01
N ARG A 99 12.52 2.61 -10.15
CA ARG A 99 13.23 3.88 -10.27
C ARG A 99 12.22 5.02 -10.23
N TYR A 100 11.60 5.18 -9.06
CA TYR A 100 10.52 6.12 -8.84
C TYR A 100 10.94 7.11 -7.77
N ARG A 101 11.42 8.31 -8.20
CA ARG A 101 11.93 9.31 -7.26
C ARG A 101 12.95 8.71 -6.28
N GLY A 102 13.97 8.02 -6.84
CA GLY A 102 14.93 7.18 -6.15
C GLY A 102 14.66 5.69 -6.34
N ASP A 103 15.66 4.85 -6.02
CA ASP A 103 15.54 3.40 -6.14
C ASP A 103 14.69 2.84 -4.99
N LYS A 104 13.64 2.12 -5.36
CA LYS A 104 12.67 1.53 -4.42
C LYS A 104 12.44 0.05 -4.74
N PRO A 105 13.10 -0.86 -4.03
CA PRO A 105 12.85 -2.29 -4.19
C PRO A 105 11.42 -2.60 -3.78
N MET A 106 10.69 -3.25 -4.66
CA MET A 106 9.32 -3.70 -4.41
C MET A 106 9.32 -5.07 -3.76
N VAL A 107 8.30 -5.31 -2.93
CA VAL A 107 7.97 -6.67 -2.52
C VAL A 107 7.63 -7.44 -3.76
N VAL A 108 8.54 -8.25 -4.21
CA VAL A 108 8.29 -9.21 -5.27
C VAL A 108 8.58 -10.60 -4.78
N VAL A 109 7.84 -11.40 -5.37
CA VAL A 109 7.52 -12.78 -5.19
C VAL A 109 8.72 -13.73 -5.11
N GLY A 110 9.84 -13.34 -5.71
CA GLY A 110 10.90 -14.28 -5.97
C GLY A 110 11.80 -14.62 -4.80
N SER A 111 12.00 -13.69 -3.89
CA SER A 111 12.90 -13.88 -2.74
C SER A 111 12.27 -14.71 -1.60
N LEU A 112 10.94 -14.88 -1.61
CA LEU A 112 10.19 -15.42 -0.46
C LEU A 112 9.79 -16.89 -0.58
N GLY A 113 10.20 -17.60 -1.63
CA GLY A 113 9.92 -19.03 -1.76
C GLY A 113 9.69 -19.51 -3.20
N PRO A 114 9.30 -20.80 -3.40
CA PRO A 114 9.01 -21.37 -4.70
C PRO A 114 7.73 -20.74 -5.25
N THR A 115 7.88 -19.74 -6.06
CA THR A 115 6.82 -18.97 -6.72
C THR A 115 7.13 -18.91 -8.21
N GLY A 116 6.21 -18.46 -9.01
CA GLY A 116 6.27 -18.53 -10.46
C GLY A 116 5.23 -19.51 -10.99
N LEU A 117 5.23 -19.77 -12.27
CA LEU A 117 4.27 -20.68 -12.87
C LEU A 117 4.41 -22.09 -12.30
N THR A 118 3.33 -22.58 -11.69
CA THR A 118 3.23 -23.94 -11.17
C THR A 118 2.14 -24.70 -11.92
N LEU A 119 2.37 -25.99 -12.15
CA LEU A 119 1.39 -26.92 -12.74
C LEU A 119 1.10 -28.05 -11.77
N ASP A 120 -0.14 -28.52 -11.79
CA ASP A 120 -0.59 -29.73 -11.12
C ASP A 120 -1.23 -30.64 -12.16
N ALA A 121 -0.54 -31.72 -12.48
CA ALA A 121 -1.01 -32.74 -13.42
C ALA A 121 -1.53 -34.01 -12.71
N GLY A 122 -1.88 -33.89 -11.41
CA GLY A 122 -2.38 -34.98 -10.55
C GLY A 122 -1.34 -35.58 -9.60
N ALA A 123 -0.07 -35.15 -9.69
CA ALA A 123 1.00 -35.55 -8.75
C ALA A 123 1.29 -34.51 -7.67
N GLY A 124 0.52 -33.39 -7.69
CA GLY A 124 0.75 -32.21 -6.85
C GLY A 124 1.28 -31.03 -7.64
N ARG A 125 1.36 -29.88 -6.99
CA ARG A 125 1.85 -28.64 -7.62
C ARG A 125 3.37 -28.69 -7.77
N GLU A 126 3.84 -28.59 -9.00
CA GLU A 126 5.25 -28.50 -9.35
C GLU A 126 5.56 -27.18 -10.03
N VAL A 127 6.70 -26.56 -9.67
CA VAL A 127 7.18 -25.35 -10.34
C VAL A 127 7.75 -25.76 -11.70
N VAL A 128 7.32 -25.08 -12.76
CA VAL A 128 7.76 -25.38 -14.13
C VAL A 128 9.21 -24.93 -14.31
N PRO A 129 10.14 -25.86 -14.60
CA PRO A 129 11.50 -25.47 -14.98
C PRO A 129 11.47 -24.88 -16.38
N LEU A 130 11.73 -23.58 -16.50
CA LEU A 130 11.75 -22.89 -17.78
C LEU A 130 13.18 -22.67 -18.26
N ASP A 131 13.46 -22.94 -19.53
CA ASP A 131 14.71 -22.51 -20.14
C ASP A 131 14.66 -21.01 -20.40
N LEU A 132 15.56 -20.31 -19.74
CA LEU A 132 15.66 -18.86 -19.75
C LEU A 132 17.03 -18.51 -20.31
N PRO A 133 17.12 -17.76 -21.41
CA PRO A 133 18.39 -17.23 -21.84
C PRO A 133 18.92 -16.24 -20.81
N ALA A 134 20.16 -16.48 -20.32
CA ALA A 134 20.85 -15.53 -19.47
C ALA A 134 21.15 -14.27 -20.30
N THR A 135 20.31 -13.24 -20.14
CA THR A 135 20.38 -12.04 -20.97
C THR A 135 20.07 -10.80 -20.14
N THR A 136 20.65 -9.70 -20.58
CA THR A 136 20.26 -8.37 -20.10
C THR A 136 19.58 -7.65 -21.25
N VAL A 137 18.36 -7.18 -21.02
CA VAL A 137 17.55 -6.44 -21.99
C VAL A 137 17.36 -5.02 -21.46
N ALA A 138 17.88 -4.04 -22.19
CA ALA A 138 17.63 -2.64 -21.92
C ALA A 138 16.45 -2.13 -22.75
N LEU A 139 15.50 -1.49 -22.10
CA LEU A 139 14.34 -0.84 -22.70
C LEU A 139 14.50 0.68 -22.62
N GLY A 140 14.07 1.36 -23.67
CA GLY A 140 14.17 2.81 -23.77
C GLY A 140 13.40 3.34 -24.98
N PRO A 141 13.66 4.58 -25.42
CA PRO A 141 12.99 5.17 -26.59
C PRO A 141 13.19 4.37 -27.88
N GLU A 142 14.39 3.81 -28.09
CA GLU A 142 14.72 3.01 -29.28
C GLU A 142 14.14 1.58 -29.22
N ARG A 143 13.98 1.06 -28.01
CA ARG A 143 13.38 -0.26 -27.76
C ARG A 143 12.27 -0.12 -26.69
N PRO A 144 11.06 0.30 -27.09
CA PRO A 144 10.00 0.62 -26.14
C PRO A 144 9.39 -0.62 -25.46
N ALA A 145 9.55 -1.81 -26.03
CA ALA A 145 9.06 -3.08 -25.49
C ALA A 145 9.97 -4.25 -25.82
N ALA A 146 9.88 -5.32 -25.03
CA ALA A 146 10.54 -6.59 -25.31
C ALA A 146 9.74 -7.74 -24.72
N ASP A 147 9.77 -8.87 -25.46
CA ASP A 147 9.22 -10.13 -25.04
C ASP A 147 10.34 -11.04 -24.53
N LEU A 148 10.19 -11.56 -23.31
CA LEU A 148 11.04 -12.59 -22.74
C LEU A 148 10.30 -13.93 -22.87
N VAL A 149 10.73 -14.73 -23.83
CA VAL A 149 10.12 -16.02 -24.12
C VAL A 149 10.89 -17.12 -23.40
N MET A 150 10.18 -17.93 -22.66
CA MET A 150 10.69 -19.04 -21.88
C MET A 150 9.93 -20.30 -22.24
N SER A 151 10.59 -21.45 -22.28
CA SER A 151 9.96 -22.73 -22.58
C SER A 151 10.48 -23.81 -21.65
N GLY A 152 9.65 -24.82 -21.38
CA GLY A 152 10.02 -25.93 -20.52
C GLY A 152 9.06 -27.10 -20.69
N GLU A 153 9.39 -28.18 -20.00
CA GLU A 153 8.54 -29.38 -19.99
C GLU A 153 8.45 -29.88 -18.53
N VAL A 154 7.26 -30.24 -18.12
CA VAL A 154 7.00 -30.83 -16.82
C VAL A 154 5.88 -31.86 -16.93
N SER A 155 6.10 -33.06 -16.42
CA SER A 155 5.10 -34.15 -16.38
C SER A 155 4.45 -34.44 -17.76
N GLY A 156 5.21 -34.33 -18.87
CA GLY A 156 4.73 -34.55 -20.23
C GLY A 156 3.86 -33.41 -20.80
N LEU A 157 3.89 -32.25 -20.18
CA LEU A 157 3.27 -30.99 -20.65
C LEU A 157 4.37 -30.06 -21.15
N ARG A 158 4.24 -29.57 -22.39
CA ARG A 158 5.11 -28.51 -22.90
C ARG A 158 4.56 -27.16 -22.49
N VAL A 159 5.40 -26.32 -21.93
CA VAL A 159 5.02 -25.00 -21.41
C VAL A 159 5.82 -23.93 -22.12
N ARG A 160 5.13 -22.89 -22.56
CA ARG A 160 5.75 -21.65 -23.02
C ARG A 160 5.16 -20.51 -22.21
N ALA A 161 6.02 -19.74 -21.54
CA ALA A 161 5.67 -18.53 -20.86
C ALA A 161 6.35 -17.33 -21.56
N THR A 162 5.60 -16.28 -21.82
CA THR A 162 6.13 -15.05 -22.43
C THR A 162 5.78 -13.89 -21.54
N HIS A 163 6.80 -13.18 -21.04
CA HIS A 163 6.62 -11.92 -20.35
C HIS A 163 6.91 -10.77 -21.32
N ARG A 164 5.92 -9.92 -21.54
CA ARG A 164 6.04 -8.72 -22.33
C ARG A 164 6.22 -7.52 -21.42
N PHE A 165 7.33 -6.84 -21.58
CA PHE A 165 7.71 -5.64 -20.82
C PHE A 165 7.62 -4.41 -21.70
N ALA A 166 7.17 -3.28 -21.16
CA ALA A 166 7.16 -1.99 -21.83
C ALA A 166 7.88 -0.94 -20.99
N ALA A 167 8.75 -0.16 -21.60
CA ALA A 167 9.61 0.83 -20.91
C ALA A 167 8.82 1.87 -20.12
N SER A 168 7.64 2.25 -20.60
CA SER A 168 6.78 3.29 -20.00
C SER A 168 5.74 2.75 -19.02
N SER A 169 5.61 1.42 -18.87
CA SER A 169 4.57 0.74 -18.08
C SER A 169 5.16 0.05 -16.85
N TYR A 170 4.37 -0.02 -15.79
CA TYR A 170 4.59 -0.89 -14.63
C TYR A 170 3.81 -2.21 -14.77
N ALA A 171 3.05 -2.38 -15.86
CA ALA A 171 2.34 -3.61 -16.15
C ALA A 171 3.22 -4.53 -17.01
N ILE A 172 3.20 -5.81 -16.67
CA ILE A 172 3.90 -6.90 -17.36
C ILE A 172 2.81 -7.85 -17.85
N GLU A 173 2.71 -8.03 -19.18
CA GLU A 173 1.78 -9.00 -19.73
C GLU A 173 2.43 -10.39 -19.74
N THR A 174 1.76 -11.35 -19.14
CA THR A 174 2.21 -12.75 -19.06
C THR A 174 1.29 -13.63 -19.86
N PHE A 175 1.81 -14.21 -20.92
CA PHE A 175 1.13 -15.19 -21.76
C PHE A 175 1.66 -16.58 -21.42
N ILE A 176 0.75 -17.50 -21.14
CA ILE A 176 1.04 -18.88 -20.75
C ILE A 176 0.40 -19.79 -21.79
N ARG A 177 1.18 -20.69 -22.36
CA ARG A 177 0.67 -21.75 -23.23
C ARG A 177 1.12 -23.10 -22.67
N VAL A 178 0.14 -23.96 -22.40
CA VAL A 178 0.36 -25.33 -21.90
C VAL A 178 -0.18 -26.31 -22.95
N GLU A 179 0.69 -27.14 -23.52
CA GLU A 179 0.36 -28.12 -24.54
C GLU A 179 0.48 -29.53 -23.94
N ASN A 180 -0.53 -30.35 -24.17
CA ASN A 180 -0.51 -31.75 -23.77
C ASN A 180 0.16 -32.60 -24.90
N ALA A 181 1.41 -32.98 -24.67
CA ALA A 181 2.17 -33.83 -25.58
C ALA A 181 1.82 -35.32 -25.42
N GLY A 182 0.97 -35.69 -24.47
CA GLY A 182 0.52 -37.06 -24.24
C GLY A 182 -0.60 -37.51 -25.16
N SER A 183 -0.99 -38.78 -25.02
CA SER A 183 -2.02 -39.43 -25.86
C SER A 183 -3.42 -39.42 -25.24
N ALA A 184 -3.59 -38.93 -23.98
CA ALA A 184 -4.87 -38.88 -23.28
C ALA A 184 -5.20 -37.44 -22.83
N PRO A 185 -6.49 -37.07 -22.76
CA PRO A 185 -6.87 -35.78 -22.18
C PRO A 185 -6.42 -35.67 -20.71
N ARG A 186 -5.97 -34.48 -20.29
CA ARG A 186 -5.48 -34.23 -18.95
C ARG A 186 -6.10 -32.96 -18.39
N THR A 187 -6.60 -33.01 -17.18
CA THR A 187 -6.96 -31.83 -16.39
C THR A 187 -5.73 -31.33 -15.69
N VAL A 188 -5.37 -30.07 -15.92
CA VAL A 188 -4.13 -29.47 -15.42
C VAL A 188 -4.47 -28.26 -14.58
N GLY A 189 -4.04 -28.27 -13.33
CA GLY A 189 -4.07 -27.07 -12.48
C GLY A 189 -2.93 -26.14 -12.89
N VAL A 190 -3.26 -24.93 -13.32
CA VAL A 190 -2.29 -23.87 -13.65
C VAL A 190 -2.38 -22.80 -12.59
N SER A 191 -1.26 -22.40 -11.97
CA SER A 191 -1.28 -21.38 -10.91
C SER A 191 -0.09 -20.43 -11.03
N LEU A 192 -0.37 -19.15 -10.85
CA LEU A 192 0.61 -18.07 -10.70
C LEU A 192 0.53 -17.53 -9.27
N PRO A 193 1.29 -18.05 -8.31
CA PRO A 193 1.30 -17.56 -6.93
C PRO A 193 2.29 -16.43 -6.72
N TRP A 194 1.89 -15.45 -5.89
CA TRP A 194 2.73 -14.41 -5.32
C TRP A 194 2.66 -14.44 -3.80
N VAL A 195 3.82 -14.32 -3.15
CA VAL A 195 3.94 -14.46 -1.69
C VAL A 195 4.46 -13.18 -1.07
N THR A 196 3.98 -12.84 0.11
CA THR A 196 4.53 -11.76 0.94
C THR A 196 4.67 -12.20 2.40
N LEU A 197 5.42 -11.44 3.18
CA LEU A 197 5.59 -11.62 4.63
C LEU A 197 5.08 -10.38 5.38
N GLU A 198 4.47 -10.59 6.55
CA GLU A 198 4.02 -9.50 7.44
C GLU A 198 5.13 -8.51 7.80
N SER A 199 6.33 -9.02 8.03
CA SER A 199 7.51 -8.24 8.40
C SER A 199 8.51 -8.11 7.26
N TRP A 200 8.04 -8.15 6.00
CA TRP A 200 8.95 -8.00 4.90
C TRP A 200 9.61 -6.60 4.95
N GLN A 201 10.91 -6.60 5.11
CA GLN A 201 11.76 -5.45 5.08
C GLN A 201 12.87 -5.75 4.09
N GLY A 202 12.86 -5.09 2.94
CA GLY A 202 13.96 -5.17 1.99
C GLY A 202 15.20 -4.45 2.55
N GLU A 203 16.40 -4.82 2.09
CA GLU A 203 17.64 -4.16 2.52
C GLU A 203 17.64 -2.64 2.29
N ALA A 204 16.85 -2.17 1.33
CA ALA A 204 16.68 -0.75 1.03
C ALA A 204 15.47 -0.13 1.71
N GLU A 205 14.82 -0.83 2.65
CA GLU A 205 13.65 -0.32 3.32
C GLU A 205 13.99 0.78 4.30
N LYS A 206 13.96 1.97 3.81
CA LYS A 206 14.17 3.18 4.61
C LYS A 206 13.09 4.22 4.35
N PHE A 207 12.09 3.89 3.53
CA PHE A 207 11.00 4.82 3.28
C PHE A 207 9.67 4.28 3.81
N PRO A 208 8.85 5.14 4.42
CA PRO A 208 7.54 4.75 4.94
C PRO A 208 6.63 4.23 3.81
N GLY A 209 5.77 3.24 4.10
CA GLY A 209 4.76 2.75 3.18
C GLY A 209 5.21 1.69 2.19
N GLN A 210 6.39 1.13 2.34
CA GLN A 210 6.89 0.00 1.55
C GLN A 210 6.31 -1.34 2.02
N HIS A 211 6.02 -1.48 3.31
CA HIS A 211 5.47 -2.72 3.87
C HIS A 211 4.16 -3.12 3.22
N PRO A 212 4.00 -4.39 2.86
CA PRO A 212 2.71 -4.92 2.51
C PRO A 212 1.80 -4.89 3.75
N THR A 213 0.70 -4.15 3.63
CA THR A 213 -0.26 -3.97 4.72
C THR A 213 -1.52 -4.76 4.52
N GLU A 214 -1.86 -5.08 3.27
CA GLU A 214 -3.17 -5.63 2.94
C GLU A 214 -3.13 -6.58 1.72
N ILE A 215 -4.04 -7.55 1.70
CA ILE A 215 -4.46 -8.26 0.49
C ILE A 215 -5.77 -7.63 0.04
N ILE A 216 -5.87 -7.33 -1.26
CA ILE A 216 -6.99 -6.61 -1.84
C ILE A 216 -7.46 -7.35 -3.08
N TRP A 217 -8.77 -7.43 -3.28
CA TRP A 217 -9.34 -7.92 -4.54
C TRP A 217 -10.60 -7.19 -4.91
N GLN A 218 -10.96 -7.29 -6.17
CA GLN A 218 -12.23 -6.82 -6.67
C GLN A 218 -13.08 -8.01 -7.11
N ALA A 219 -14.26 -8.13 -6.50
CA ALA A 219 -15.25 -9.13 -6.84
C ALA A 219 -16.63 -8.47 -6.92
N ASN A 220 -17.44 -8.82 -7.93
CA ASN A 220 -18.81 -8.32 -8.09
C ASN A 220 -18.93 -6.77 -8.04
N GLY A 221 -17.92 -6.06 -8.51
CA GLY A 221 -17.87 -4.60 -8.48
C GLY A 221 -17.52 -3.97 -7.13
N HIS A 222 -17.29 -4.78 -6.10
CA HIS A 222 -16.88 -4.35 -4.77
C HIS A 222 -15.40 -4.62 -4.52
N ILE A 223 -14.79 -3.78 -3.69
CA ILE A 223 -13.42 -3.97 -3.21
C ILE A 223 -13.49 -4.58 -1.82
N GLU A 224 -12.81 -5.69 -1.66
CA GLU A 224 -12.63 -6.37 -0.39
C GLU A 224 -11.14 -6.35 0.01
N ARG A 225 -10.88 -6.28 1.33
CA ARG A 225 -9.53 -6.12 1.88
C ARG A 225 -9.35 -6.98 3.12
N ILE A 226 -8.15 -7.53 3.25
CA ILE A 226 -7.66 -8.14 4.49
C ILE A 226 -6.45 -7.32 4.94
N GLU A 227 -6.66 -6.43 5.91
CA GLU A 227 -5.63 -5.51 6.42
C GLU A 227 -4.68 -6.19 7.41
N ASN A 228 -5.00 -7.40 7.87
CA ASN A 228 -4.17 -8.17 8.79
C ASN A 228 -3.67 -9.46 8.14
N LEU A 229 -2.40 -9.46 7.71
CA LEU A 229 -1.78 -10.61 7.06
C LEU A 229 -1.65 -11.84 7.97
N THR A 230 -1.79 -11.68 9.29
CA THR A 230 -1.75 -12.81 10.25
C THR A 230 -3.03 -13.66 10.19
N ALA A 231 -4.12 -13.10 9.69
CA ALA A 231 -5.47 -13.69 9.70
C ALA A 231 -6.05 -13.89 8.28
N VAL A 232 -5.21 -14.07 7.26
CA VAL A 232 -5.67 -14.23 5.88
C VAL A 232 -6.60 -15.43 5.71
N GLY A 233 -6.28 -16.59 6.33
CA GLY A 233 -7.09 -17.79 6.15
C GLY A 233 -6.98 -18.33 4.72
N GLN A 234 -8.10 -18.82 4.17
CA GLN A 234 -8.19 -19.32 2.80
C GLN A 234 -9.43 -18.76 2.12
N HIS A 235 -9.24 -18.09 0.99
CA HIS A 235 -10.29 -17.49 0.18
C HIS A 235 -10.17 -17.96 -1.26
N ALA A 236 -11.26 -18.48 -1.82
CA ALA A 236 -11.45 -18.69 -3.25
C ALA A 236 -12.41 -17.61 -3.77
N ILE A 237 -11.95 -16.80 -4.71
CA ILE A 237 -12.60 -15.56 -5.10
C ILE A 237 -12.93 -15.61 -6.58
N ASP A 238 -14.16 -15.32 -6.93
CA ASP A 238 -14.58 -15.03 -8.29
C ASP A 238 -14.49 -13.51 -8.50
N GLY A 239 -13.43 -13.05 -9.12
CA GLY A 239 -13.10 -11.62 -9.16
C GLY A 239 -12.31 -11.21 -10.38
N GLN A 240 -12.12 -9.89 -10.51
CA GLN A 240 -11.45 -9.28 -11.65
C GLN A 240 -9.95 -9.17 -11.47
N TRP A 241 -9.50 -8.93 -10.26
CA TRP A 241 -8.08 -8.83 -9.91
C TRP A 241 -7.85 -9.07 -8.43
N ILE A 242 -6.63 -9.44 -8.08
CA ILE A 242 -6.15 -9.60 -6.72
C ILE A 242 -4.76 -9.00 -6.58
N GLY A 243 -4.45 -8.40 -5.42
CA GLY A 243 -3.16 -7.75 -5.18
C GLY A 243 -2.71 -7.75 -3.74
N ILE A 244 -1.42 -7.51 -3.58
CA ILE A 244 -0.74 -7.21 -2.33
C ILE A 244 -0.47 -5.71 -2.33
N GLY A 245 -1.04 -4.99 -1.37
CA GLY A 245 -0.94 -3.54 -1.26
C GLY A 245 -0.11 -3.09 -0.08
N SER A 246 0.62 -2.01 -0.28
CA SER A 246 1.11 -1.12 0.76
C SER A 246 0.34 0.21 0.69
N ILE A 247 0.72 1.21 1.48
CA ILE A 247 0.06 2.53 1.41
C ILE A 247 0.15 3.12 0.01
N TRP A 248 1.35 3.12 -0.60
CA TRP A 248 1.64 3.81 -1.85
C TRP A 248 1.97 2.91 -3.04
N TYR A 249 2.12 1.60 -2.82
CA TYR A 249 2.53 0.66 -3.86
C TYR A 249 1.57 -0.52 -3.95
N LEU A 250 1.53 -1.12 -5.13
CA LEU A 250 0.67 -2.26 -5.44
C LEU A 250 1.42 -3.28 -6.27
N SER A 251 1.25 -4.55 -5.91
CA SER A 251 1.59 -5.71 -6.73
C SER A 251 0.31 -6.50 -6.98
N ALA A 252 -0.23 -6.47 -8.20
CA ALA A 252 -1.52 -7.06 -8.53
C ALA A 252 -1.46 -7.99 -9.72
N LEU A 253 -2.31 -9.02 -9.71
CA LEU A 253 -2.54 -9.97 -10.80
C LEU A 253 -3.94 -9.78 -11.35
N ILE A 254 -4.04 -9.55 -12.65
CA ILE A 254 -5.27 -9.28 -13.39
C ILE A 254 -5.42 -10.35 -14.48
N PRO A 255 -6.23 -11.38 -14.28
CA PRO A 255 -6.51 -12.36 -15.34
C PRO A 255 -7.29 -11.69 -16.47
N LYS A 256 -6.88 -11.94 -17.70
CA LYS A 256 -7.54 -11.45 -18.93
C LYS A 256 -8.26 -12.56 -19.67
N THR A 257 -7.83 -13.80 -19.52
CA THR A 257 -8.52 -14.97 -20.06
C THR A 257 -9.64 -15.42 -19.11
N PRO A 258 -10.84 -15.72 -19.61
CA PRO A 258 -11.90 -16.30 -18.78
C PRO A 258 -11.51 -17.66 -18.19
N GLY A 259 -12.12 -18.01 -17.04
CA GLY A 259 -11.89 -19.29 -16.36
C GLY A 259 -10.78 -19.29 -15.32
N PHE A 260 -10.10 -18.17 -15.14
CA PHE A 260 -9.25 -18.00 -13.98
C PHE A 260 -10.07 -17.71 -12.70
N LYS A 261 -9.63 -18.25 -11.59
CA LYS A 261 -10.07 -17.94 -10.23
C LYS A 261 -8.94 -17.25 -9.47
N LEU A 262 -9.32 -16.45 -8.51
CA LEU A 262 -8.39 -15.78 -7.60
C LEU A 262 -8.36 -16.53 -6.28
N GLU A 263 -7.17 -16.69 -5.71
CA GLU A 263 -7.00 -17.32 -4.40
C GLU A 263 -6.17 -16.43 -3.50
N ALA A 264 -6.57 -16.31 -2.24
CA ALA A 264 -5.76 -15.74 -1.17
C ALA A 264 -5.68 -16.74 -0.04
N PHE A 265 -4.47 -17.01 0.44
CA PHE A 265 -4.27 -17.90 1.57
C PHE A 265 -3.02 -17.51 2.37
N GLY A 266 -3.04 -17.84 3.65
CA GLY A 266 -1.91 -17.57 4.51
C GLY A 266 -2.30 -17.39 5.97
N GLY A 267 -1.35 -16.89 6.74
CA GLY A 267 -1.47 -16.66 8.16
C GLY A 267 -0.17 -16.99 8.89
N LYS A 268 -0.21 -16.96 10.22
CA LYS A 268 0.92 -17.40 11.04
C LYS A 268 1.05 -18.91 10.99
N PRO A 269 2.28 -19.45 10.87
CA PRO A 269 2.54 -20.87 11.04
C PRO A 269 2.03 -21.36 12.40
N LYS A 270 1.34 -22.51 12.43
CA LYS A 270 0.78 -23.08 13.68
C LYS A 270 1.88 -23.54 14.63
N ASP A 271 2.98 -24.01 14.07
CA ASP A 271 4.06 -24.68 14.80
C ASP A 271 5.16 -23.71 15.27
N ASP A 272 5.23 -22.51 14.73
CA ASP A 272 6.21 -21.50 15.11
C ASP A 272 5.60 -20.10 15.14
N ARG A 273 5.21 -19.68 16.34
CA ARG A 273 4.60 -18.34 16.56
C ARG A 273 5.58 -17.17 16.42
N GLN A 274 6.88 -17.44 16.33
CA GLN A 274 7.92 -16.42 16.17
C GLN A 274 8.15 -16.08 14.70
N GLN A 275 7.76 -16.97 13.77
CA GLN A 275 7.86 -16.66 12.35
C GLN A 275 6.81 -15.62 11.92
N PRO A 276 7.19 -14.68 11.02
CA PRO A 276 6.25 -13.74 10.46
C PRO A 276 5.16 -14.45 9.65
N ALA A 277 3.96 -13.90 9.66
CA ALA A 277 2.87 -14.43 8.86
C ALA A 277 3.21 -14.34 7.37
N ARG A 278 2.89 -15.42 6.65
CA ARG A 278 2.97 -15.46 5.19
C ARG A 278 1.59 -15.29 4.59
N ALA A 279 1.50 -14.50 3.54
CA ALA A 279 0.30 -14.37 2.75
C ALA A 279 0.63 -14.63 1.28
N THR A 280 -0.23 -15.39 0.61
CA THR A 280 -0.09 -15.75 -0.81
C THR A 280 -1.35 -15.33 -1.53
N ILE A 281 -1.18 -14.66 -2.66
CA ILE A 281 -2.22 -14.48 -3.67
C ILE A 281 -1.89 -15.34 -4.87
N ALA A 282 -2.90 -15.84 -5.55
CA ALA A 282 -2.69 -16.62 -6.78
C ALA A 282 -3.82 -16.40 -7.79
N VAL A 283 -3.47 -16.55 -9.05
CA VAL A 283 -4.43 -16.69 -10.15
C VAL A 283 -4.35 -18.13 -10.61
N THR A 284 -5.47 -18.85 -10.59
CA THR A 284 -5.52 -20.29 -10.85
C THR A 284 -6.54 -20.64 -11.94
N ALA A 285 -6.21 -21.62 -12.77
CA ALA A 285 -7.12 -22.20 -13.75
C ALA A 285 -6.98 -23.72 -13.79
N THR A 286 -8.04 -24.43 -14.13
CA THR A 286 -8.05 -25.90 -14.23
C THR A 286 -8.58 -26.37 -15.58
N PRO A 287 -7.86 -26.07 -16.70
CA PRO A 287 -8.30 -26.53 -18.01
C PRO A 287 -8.14 -28.04 -18.20
N THR A 288 -9.03 -28.62 -19.00
CA THR A 288 -8.85 -29.96 -19.52
C THR A 288 -8.29 -29.85 -20.95
N ILE A 289 -7.08 -30.39 -21.17
CA ILE A 289 -6.33 -30.25 -22.42
C ILE A 289 -6.31 -31.59 -23.11
N GLY A 290 -6.89 -31.68 -24.33
CA GLY A 290 -6.86 -32.88 -25.15
C GLY A 290 -5.47 -33.22 -25.68
N PRO A 291 -5.27 -34.45 -26.21
CA PRO A 291 -4.02 -34.85 -26.81
C PRO A 291 -3.61 -33.92 -27.98
N GLY A 292 -2.38 -33.41 -27.94
CA GLY A 292 -1.87 -32.50 -28.97
C GLY A 292 -2.54 -31.10 -28.94
N GLN A 293 -3.44 -30.83 -28.01
CA GLN A 293 -4.07 -29.54 -27.85
C GLN A 293 -3.30 -28.67 -26.86
N ALA A 294 -3.50 -27.35 -26.93
CA ALA A 294 -2.93 -26.39 -26.02
C ALA A 294 -4.02 -25.51 -25.39
N TRP A 295 -3.81 -25.16 -24.16
CA TRP A 295 -4.53 -24.10 -23.46
C TRP A 295 -3.68 -22.84 -23.40
N GLU A 296 -4.33 -21.68 -23.49
CA GLU A 296 -3.67 -20.39 -23.44
C GLU A 296 -4.30 -19.52 -22.35
N GLY A 297 -3.44 -18.93 -21.52
CA GLY A 297 -3.80 -18.01 -20.47
C GLY A 297 -3.07 -16.68 -20.61
N HIS A 298 -3.76 -15.58 -20.31
CA HIS A 298 -3.20 -14.24 -20.30
C HIS A 298 -3.49 -13.58 -18.93
N VAL A 299 -2.44 -13.15 -18.26
CA VAL A 299 -2.48 -12.45 -16.98
C VAL A 299 -1.65 -11.19 -17.09
N VAL A 300 -2.18 -10.05 -16.63
CA VAL A 300 -1.43 -8.81 -16.49
C VAL A 300 -0.99 -8.69 -15.05
N ALA A 301 0.30 -8.56 -14.84
CA ALA A 301 0.90 -8.31 -13.55
C ALA A 301 1.23 -6.81 -13.43
N TYR A 302 0.69 -6.10 -12.47
CA TYR A 302 1.04 -4.72 -12.16
C TYR A 302 1.97 -4.69 -10.95
N VAL A 303 3.13 -4.05 -11.07
CA VAL A 303 4.07 -3.85 -9.95
C VAL A 303 4.55 -2.40 -9.99
N GLY A 304 3.98 -1.56 -9.15
CA GLY A 304 4.27 -0.14 -9.25
C GLY A 304 3.59 0.75 -8.21
N PRO A 305 3.80 2.08 -8.35
CA PRO A 305 3.19 3.08 -7.50
C PRO A 305 1.68 3.17 -7.73
N LYS A 306 0.93 3.52 -6.68
CA LYS A 306 -0.53 3.76 -6.76
C LYS A 306 -0.84 5.13 -7.39
N GLU A 307 -0.24 5.43 -8.55
CA GLU A 307 -0.59 6.61 -9.35
C GLU A 307 -2.00 6.45 -9.92
N LEU A 308 -2.90 7.40 -9.61
CA LEU A 308 -4.32 7.26 -9.91
C LEU A 308 -4.61 6.98 -11.38
N ASP A 309 -4.03 7.74 -12.30
CA ASP A 309 -4.27 7.60 -13.74
C ASP A 309 -3.86 6.22 -14.28
N ARG A 310 -2.76 5.67 -13.76
CA ARG A 310 -2.29 4.33 -14.14
C ARG A 310 -3.17 3.23 -13.57
N LEU A 311 -3.65 3.42 -12.35
CA LEU A 311 -4.58 2.47 -11.74
C LEU A 311 -5.93 2.48 -12.45
N GLU A 312 -6.43 3.66 -12.83
CA GLU A 312 -7.68 3.80 -13.59
C GLU A 312 -7.59 3.11 -14.95
N ALA A 313 -6.47 3.23 -15.65
CA ALA A 313 -6.25 2.57 -16.94
C ALA A 313 -6.34 1.04 -16.88
N LEU A 314 -6.09 0.43 -15.71
CA LEU A 314 -6.12 -1.01 -15.48
C LEU A 314 -7.33 -1.48 -14.65
N GLY A 315 -8.17 -0.54 -14.17
CA GLY A 315 -9.30 -0.85 -13.27
C GLY A 315 -8.87 -1.15 -11.82
N LEU A 316 -7.69 -0.68 -11.41
CA LEU A 316 -7.09 -0.92 -10.10
C LEU A 316 -7.26 0.23 -9.10
N GLN A 317 -7.99 1.30 -9.46
CA GLN A 317 -8.15 2.50 -8.60
C GLN A 317 -8.74 2.18 -7.22
N GLY A 318 -9.54 1.12 -7.10
CA GLY A 318 -10.05 0.62 -5.82
C GLY A 318 -8.96 0.10 -4.88
N SER A 319 -7.71 -0.06 -5.33
CA SER A 319 -6.60 -0.41 -4.46
C SER A 319 -6.13 0.74 -3.56
N ILE A 320 -6.51 1.99 -3.86
CA ILE A 320 -6.23 3.14 -2.99
C ILE A 320 -7.11 3.02 -1.75
N ASN A 321 -6.49 2.96 -0.58
CA ASN A 321 -7.20 2.80 0.69
C ASN A 321 -7.27 4.14 1.43
N PHE A 322 -8.42 4.82 1.34
CA PHE A 322 -8.67 6.04 2.11
C PHE A 322 -9.03 5.76 3.58
N GLY A 323 -9.17 4.48 3.97
CA GLY A 323 -9.69 4.13 5.28
C GLY A 323 -11.14 4.58 5.49
N GLY A 324 -11.58 4.60 6.75
CA GLY A 324 -12.91 5.03 7.14
C GLY A 324 -12.84 6.26 8.05
N PHE A 325 -13.91 7.04 8.09
CA PHE A 325 -14.09 8.06 9.12
C PHE A 325 -14.21 7.35 10.48
N PRO A 326 -13.60 7.86 11.56
CA PRO A 326 -13.61 7.24 12.89
C PRO A 326 -14.99 7.32 13.55
N VAL A 327 -15.96 6.67 12.95
CA VAL A 327 -17.30 6.43 13.51
C VAL A 327 -17.33 4.99 13.99
N PRO A 328 -17.96 4.68 15.14
CA PRO A 328 -18.05 3.32 15.62
C PRO A 328 -18.52 2.36 14.52
N ARG A 329 -17.84 1.24 14.33
CA ARG A 329 -18.21 0.22 13.34
C ARG A 329 -19.64 -0.28 13.49
N SER A 330 -20.21 -0.18 14.71
CA SER A 330 -21.63 -0.46 14.99
C SER A 330 -22.61 0.44 14.20
N TRP A 331 -22.14 1.57 13.68
CA TRP A 331 -22.93 2.50 12.86
C TRP A 331 -22.59 2.38 11.37
N GLY A 332 -21.93 1.30 10.97
CA GLY A 332 -21.65 0.96 9.58
C GLY A 332 -20.36 1.57 9.01
N GLY A 333 -19.62 2.38 9.78
CA GLY A 333 -18.46 3.13 9.27
C GLY A 333 -18.88 4.04 8.10
N LEU A 334 -18.18 5.15 7.90
CA LEU A 334 -18.36 5.95 6.68
C LEU A 334 -17.11 5.75 5.81
N PRO A 335 -17.22 5.01 4.70
CA PRO A 335 -16.12 4.92 3.76
C PRO A 335 -15.79 6.32 3.25
N MET A 336 -14.51 6.70 3.27
CA MET A 336 -14.11 8.06 2.85
C MET A 336 -13.77 8.15 1.36
N GLU A 337 -13.86 7.05 0.63
CA GLU A 337 -13.56 6.97 -0.81
C GLU A 337 -14.41 7.93 -1.66
N TRP A 338 -15.70 8.02 -1.35
CA TRP A 338 -16.63 8.89 -2.09
C TRP A 338 -16.26 10.37 -2.04
N LEU A 339 -15.53 10.80 -1.00
CA LEU A 339 -15.07 12.18 -0.84
C LEU A 339 -13.58 12.31 -1.13
N GLY A 340 -12.76 11.34 -0.71
CA GLY A 340 -11.32 11.34 -0.93
C GLY A 340 -10.93 11.20 -2.40
N MET A 341 -11.61 10.34 -3.16
CA MET A 341 -11.32 10.13 -4.58
C MET A 341 -11.55 11.38 -5.45
N PRO A 342 -12.69 12.11 -5.33
CA PRO A 342 -12.86 13.38 -6.04
C PRO A 342 -11.81 14.43 -5.66
N ILE A 343 -11.41 14.50 -4.40
CA ILE A 343 -10.36 15.41 -3.93
C ILE A 343 -9.03 15.07 -4.59
N LEU A 344 -8.66 13.80 -4.61
CA LEU A 344 -7.42 13.34 -5.25
C LEU A 344 -7.42 13.62 -6.76
N ARG A 345 -8.54 13.34 -7.45
CA ARG A 345 -8.69 13.67 -8.88
C ARG A 345 -8.58 15.18 -9.15
N LEU A 346 -9.20 15.99 -8.31
CA LEU A 346 -9.13 17.45 -8.46
C LEU A 346 -7.70 17.94 -8.22
N MET A 347 -6.98 17.40 -7.25
CA MET A 347 -5.59 17.73 -6.98
C MET A 347 -4.70 17.40 -8.19
N ASN A 348 -4.81 16.19 -8.74
CA ASN A 348 -4.05 15.79 -9.93
C ASN A 348 -4.43 16.60 -11.16
N TRP A 349 -5.71 16.88 -11.35
CA TRP A 349 -6.17 17.76 -12.45
C TRP A 349 -5.58 19.17 -12.36
N VAL A 350 -5.53 19.75 -11.16
CA VAL A 350 -4.90 21.08 -10.96
C VAL A 350 -3.41 21.01 -11.27
N HIS A 351 -2.73 19.95 -10.79
CA HIS A 351 -1.30 19.75 -11.07
C HIS A 351 -1.03 19.65 -12.57
N ASP A 352 -1.80 18.85 -13.29
CA ASP A 352 -1.52 18.52 -14.69
C ASP A 352 -1.97 19.61 -15.67
N ARG A 353 -2.99 20.39 -15.30
CA ARG A 353 -3.64 21.35 -16.23
C ARG A 353 -3.45 22.81 -15.86
N VAL A 354 -3.19 23.12 -14.59
CA VAL A 354 -3.12 24.51 -14.11
C VAL A 354 -1.70 24.88 -13.73
N VAL A 355 -1.07 24.15 -12.80
CA VAL A 355 0.29 24.43 -12.33
C VAL A 355 0.99 23.11 -11.99
N PRO A 356 2.10 22.77 -12.65
CA PRO A 356 2.83 21.52 -12.40
C PRO A 356 3.63 21.56 -11.07
N ASN A 357 2.90 21.83 -9.98
CA ASN A 357 3.44 21.87 -8.62
C ASN A 357 2.37 21.46 -7.62
N TYR A 358 2.57 20.35 -6.94
CA TYR A 358 1.60 19.80 -5.98
C TYR A 358 1.37 20.70 -4.77
N GLY A 359 2.38 21.43 -4.29
CA GLY A 359 2.19 22.39 -3.20
C GLY A 359 1.25 23.52 -3.58
N VAL A 360 1.37 24.07 -4.80
CA VAL A 360 0.44 25.05 -5.34
C VAL A 360 -0.95 24.42 -5.55
N ALA A 361 -1.02 23.18 -6.04
CA ALA A 361 -2.29 22.47 -6.20
C ALA A 361 -3.02 22.31 -4.85
N ILE A 362 -2.33 22.00 -3.77
CA ILE A 362 -2.89 21.92 -2.41
C ILE A 362 -3.42 23.27 -1.96
N ILE A 363 -2.67 24.38 -2.19
CA ILE A 363 -3.12 25.74 -1.86
C ILE A 363 -4.38 26.09 -2.64
N LEU A 364 -4.43 25.84 -3.94
CA LEU A 364 -5.61 26.09 -4.78
C LEU A 364 -6.80 25.24 -4.33
N LEU A 365 -6.59 23.98 -3.99
CA LEU A 365 -7.63 23.08 -3.47
C LEU A 365 -8.21 23.60 -2.15
N THR A 366 -7.36 24.09 -1.24
CA THR A 366 -7.82 24.72 0.01
C THR A 366 -8.59 26.00 -0.24
N LEU A 367 -8.17 26.81 -1.21
CA LEU A 367 -8.87 28.04 -1.62
C LEU A 367 -10.26 27.72 -2.19
N ILE A 368 -10.35 26.75 -3.10
CA ILE A 368 -11.62 26.26 -3.67
C ILE A 368 -12.55 25.81 -2.54
N SER A 369 -12.04 25.01 -1.60
CA SER A 369 -12.80 24.58 -0.42
C SER A 369 -13.32 25.77 0.40
N LYS A 370 -12.49 26.78 0.66
CA LYS A 370 -12.89 28.00 1.38
C LYS A 370 -13.97 28.78 0.65
N ILE A 371 -13.87 28.93 -0.67
CA ILE A 371 -14.88 29.62 -1.49
C ILE A 371 -16.20 28.84 -1.43
N LEU A 372 -16.17 27.52 -1.55
CA LEU A 372 -17.37 26.67 -1.49
C LEU A 372 -18.10 26.82 -0.16
N PHE A 373 -17.36 26.88 0.96
CA PHE A 373 -17.94 27.01 2.31
C PHE A 373 -18.17 28.48 2.75
N PHE A 374 -17.79 29.46 1.92
CA PHE A 374 -17.94 30.87 2.26
C PHE A 374 -19.37 31.27 2.64
N PRO A 375 -20.44 30.90 1.87
CA PRO A 375 -21.80 31.24 2.23
C PRO A 375 -22.22 30.66 3.58
N LEU A 376 -21.83 29.43 3.87
CA LEU A 376 -22.12 28.79 5.15
C LEU A 376 -21.38 29.48 6.32
N THR A 377 -20.15 29.91 6.08
CA THR A 377 -19.35 30.68 7.05
C THR A 377 -20.00 32.03 7.37
N ILE A 378 -20.50 32.75 6.36
CA ILE A 378 -21.23 34.02 6.58
C ILE A 378 -22.50 33.80 7.40
N MET A 379 -23.28 32.76 7.09
CA MET A 379 -24.50 32.43 7.87
C MET A 379 -24.15 32.17 9.33
N SER A 380 -23.08 31.42 9.59
CA SER A 380 -22.60 31.14 10.94
C SER A 380 -22.16 32.41 11.67
N MET A 381 -21.37 33.26 11.01
CA MET A 381 -20.92 34.53 11.60
C MET A 381 -22.10 35.43 11.97
N ARG A 382 -23.15 35.47 11.13
CA ARG A 382 -24.40 36.22 11.43
C ARG A 382 -25.10 35.65 12.66
N SER A 383 -25.24 34.33 12.75
CA SER A 383 -25.83 33.64 13.92
C SER A 383 -25.02 33.90 15.20
N MET A 384 -23.68 33.82 15.13
CA MET A 384 -22.82 34.13 16.25
C MET A 384 -22.93 35.59 16.72
N LYS A 385 -22.96 36.56 15.80
CA LYS A 385 -23.18 37.97 16.13
C LYS A 385 -24.53 38.18 16.81
N ALA A 386 -25.60 37.56 16.31
CA ALA A 386 -26.92 37.63 16.94
C ALA A 386 -26.92 37.03 18.34
N MET A 387 -26.23 35.89 18.57
CA MET A 387 -26.07 35.34 19.92
C MET A 387 -25.27 36.26 20.86
N GLN A 388 -24.22 36.92 20.38
CA GLN A 388 -23.42 37.87 21.13
C GLN A 388 -24.25 39.10 21.57
N ALA A 389 -25.14 39.59 20.69
CA ALA A 389 -26.05 40.70 21.00
C ALA A 389 -27.01 40.39 22.17
N LEU A 390 -27.38 39.11 22.34
CA LEU A 390 -28.21 38.62 23.43
C LEU A 390 -27.43 38.39 24.74
N GLY A 391 -26.11 38.55 24.72
CA GLY A 391 -25.22 38.35 25.89
C GLY A 391 -25.67 39.02 27.16
N PRO A 392 -26.05 40.34 27.18
CA PRO A 392 -26.54 41.01 28.39
C PRO A 392 -27.79 40.35 28.97
N GLN A 393 -28.75 39.96 28.12
CA GLN A 393 -29.99 39.30 28.54
C GLN A 393 -29.72 37.89 29.09
N ILE A 394 -28.81 37.16 28.50
CA ILE A 394 -28.39 35.83 29.00
C ILE A 394 -27.71 35.98 30.36
N ASN A 395 -26.90 37.03 30.57
CA ASN A 395 -26.25 37.28 31.86
C ASN A 395 -27.29 37.63 32.95
N ALA A 396 -28.35 38.38 32.59
CA ALA A 396 -29.45 38.65 33.50
C ALA A 396 -30.22 37.36 33.87
N LEU A 397 -30.50 36.48 32.88
CA LEU A 397 -31.11 35.18 33.15
C LEU A 397 -30.22 34.29 34.05
N ARG A 398 -28.90 34.32 33.85
CA ARG A 398 -27.95 33.60 34.71
C ARG A 398 -27.94 34.08 36.13
N SER A 399 -28.05 35.39 36.35
CA SER A 399 -28.16 35.97 37.68
C SER A 399 -29.46 35.58 38.36
N LYS A 400 -30.56 35.58 37.58
CA LYS A 400 -31.90 35.29 38.08
C LYS A 400 -32.11 33.81 38.44
N TYR A 401 -31.56 32.90 37.65
CA TYR A 401 -31.75 31.44 37.81
C TYR A 401 -30.47 30.73 38.23
N LYS A 402 -29.64 31.35 39.06
CA LYS A 402 -28.34 30.83 39.48
C LYS A 402 -28.42 29.48 40.18
N SER A 403 -29.53 29.23 40.90
CA SER A 403 -29.79 27.99 41.65
C SER A 403 -30.54 26.93 40.89
N ASP A 404 -31.08 27.23 39.67
CA ASP A 404 -31.88 26.30 38.87
C ASP A 404 -31.32 26.23 37.44
N PRO A 405 -30.37 25.31 37.17
CA PRO A 405 -29.75 25.17 35.86
C PRO A 405 -30.71 24.69 34.80
N GLN A 406 -31.74 23.89 35.14
CA GLN A 406 -32.69 23.39 34.14
C GLN A 406 -33.61 24.53 33.66
N ARG A 407 -34.06 25.37 34.54
CA ARG A 407 -34.86 26.54 34.20
C ARG A 407 -34.06 27.57 33.41
N LEU A 408 -32.79 27.79 33.79
CA LEU A 408 -31.88 28.67 33.05
C LEU A 408 -31.73 28.19 31.61
N GLN A 409 -31.57 26.89 31.38
CA GLN A 409 -31.45 26.33 30.03
C GLN A 409 -32.71 26.52 29.19
N ARG A 410 -33.90 26.30 29.78
CA ARG A 410 -35.19 26.52 29.11
C ARG A 410 -35.37 27.98 28.72
N GLU A 411 -35.23 28.89 29.71
CA GLU A 411 -35.40 30.32 29.46
C GLU A 411 -34.36 30.89 28.45
N THR A 412 -33.15 30.37 28.46
CA THR A 412 -32.14 30.73 27.47
C THR A 412 -32.54 30.25 26.08
N MET A 413 -33.08 29.03 25.95
CA MET A 413 -33.55 28.51 24.68
C MET A 413 -34.78 29.28 24.17
N ASP A 414 -35.70 29.65 25.06
CA ASP A 414 -36.87 30.47 24.72
C ASP A 414 -36.47 31.88 24.28
N LEU A 415 -35.45 32.48 24.94
CA LEU A 415 -34.89 33.75 24.53
C LEU A 415 -34.33 33.67 23.07
N TYR A 416 -33.59 32.63 22.75
CA TYR A 416 -33.08 32.41 21.38
C TYR A 416 -34.23 32.25 20.38
N ARG A 417 -35.30 31.51 20.74
CA ARG A 417 -36.49 31.33 19.89
C ARG A 417 -37.23 32.63 19.66
N GLN A 418 -37.44 33.45 20.70
CA GLN A 418 -38.08 34.75 20.60
C GLN A 418 -37.37 35.69 19.65
N HIS A 419 -36.03 35.69 19.66
CA HIS A 419 -35.20 36.53 18.79
C HIS A 419 -34.87 35.85 17.46
N LYS A 420 -35.46 34.68 17.13
CA LYS A 420 -35.22 33.90 15.92
C LYS A 420 -33.74 33.58 15.67
N VAL A 421 -32.98 33.40 16.76
CA VAL A 421 -31.55 33.06 16.69
C VAL A 421 -31.40 31.54 16.87
N ASN A 422 -30.77 30.91 15.88
CA ASN A 422 -30.48 29.48 15.96
C ASN A 422 -29.10 29.26 16.60
N PRO A 423 -29.02 28.69 17.83
CA PRO A 423 -27.74 28.46 18.50
C PRO A 423 -26.87 27.42 17.76
N LEU A 424 -27.48 26.50 16.99
CA LEU A 424 -26.75 25.51 16.19
C LEU A 424 -26.16 26.13 14.90
N GLY A 425 -26.66 27.29 14.47
CA GLY A 425 -26.15 27.96 13.26
C GLY A 425 -24.69 28.39 13.36
N GLY A 426 -24.20 28.63 14.57
CA GLY A 426 -22.81 29.01 14.81
C GLY A 426 -21.79 27.87 14.62
N CYS A 427 -22.15 26.62 14.95
CA CYS A 427 -21.26 25.48 14.84
C CYS A 427 -21.45 24.68 13.53
N LEU A 428 -22.51 24.91 12.78
CA LEU A 428 -22.86 24.17 11.57
C LEU A 428 -21.72 24.09 10.53
N PRO A 429 -20.98 25.19 10.23
CA PRO A 429 -19.84 25.11 9.31
C PRO A 429 -18.73 24.18 9.81
N MET A 430 -18.43 24.21 11.10
CA MET A 430 -17.41 23.34 11.68
C MET A 430 -17.79 21.86 11.50
N VAL A 431 -19.03 21.50 11.82
CA VAL A 431 -19.53 20.12 11.68
C VAL A 431 -19.51 19.67 10.22
N ALA A 432 -19.90 20.54 9.27
CA ALA A 432 -19.87 20.22 7.85
C ALA A 432 -18.46 20.15 7.28
N GLN A 433 -17.51 20.87 7.85
CA GLN A 433 -16.13 21.00 7.36
C GLN A 433 -15.24 19.84 7.84
N VAL A 434 -15.51 19.25 9.01
CA VAL A 434 -14.69 18.15 9.55
C VAL A 434 -14.55 16.96 8.61
N PRO A 435 -15.61 16.39 8.00
CA PRO A 435 -15.47 15.28 7.07
C PRO A 435 -14.61 15.64 5.84
N ILE A 436 -14.69 16.88 5.39
CA ILE A 436 -13.96 17.35 4.19
C ILE A 436 -12.47 17.52 4.50
N PHE A 437 -12.14 18.13 5.64
CA PHE A 437 -10.74 18.20 6.09
C PHE A 437 -10.15 16.81 6.31
N TYR A 438 -10.92 15.91 6.89
CA TYR A 438 -10.48 14.54 7.08
C TYR A 438 -10.24 13.82 5.74
N ALA A 439 -11.16 13.99 4.77
CA ALA A 439 -11.00 13.45 3.43
C ALA A 439 -9.80 14.05 2.69
N LEU A 440 -9.57 15.36 2.85
CA LEU A 440 -8.38 16.02 2.31
C LEU A 440 -7.10 15.44 2.93
N TYR A 441 -7.07 15.32 4.25
CA TYR A 441 -5.94 14.70 4.95
C TYR A 441 -5.66 13.29 4.44
N LEU A 442 -6.70 12.45 4.29
CA LEU A 442 -6.56 11.09 3.75
C LEU A 442 -6.07 11.12 2.31
N ALA A 443 -6.65 11.97 1.45
CA ALA A 443 -6.23 12.07 0.04
C ALA A 443 -4.74 12.43 -0.08
N LEU A 444 -4.25 13.35 0.74
CA LEU A 444 -2.83 13.72 0.79
C LEU A 444 -1.97 12.55 1.32
N SER A 445 -2.44 11.86 2.36
CA SER A 445 -1.69 10.76 2.99
C SER A 445 -1.52 9.55 2.07
N VAL A 446 -2.51 9.26 1.21
CA VAL A 446 -2.45 8.12 0.28
C VAL A 446 -1.85 8.48 -1.08
N SER A 447 -1.65 9.76 -1.37
CA SER A 447 -1.09 10.20 -2.65
C SER A 447 0.40 9.87 -2.73
N VAL A 448 0.73 8.94 -3.61
CA VAL A 448 2.13 8.64 -3.93
C VAL A 448 2.81 9.80 -4.68
N ASP A 449 2.02 10.63 -5.33
CA ASP A 449 2.50 11.77 -6.15
C ASP A 449 3.18 12.87 -5.32
N LEU A 450 2.88 12.92 -4.02
CA LEU A 450 3.51 13.87 -3.10
C LEU A 450 4.91 13.47 -2.64
N GLN A 451 5.31 12.20 -2.84
CA GLN A 451 6.64 11.74 -2.46
C GLN A 451 7.73 12.41 -3.30
N ASN A 452 8.71 13.01 -2.63
CA ASN A 452 9.78 13.80 -3.26
C ASN A 452 9.25 14.88 -4.23
N ALA A 453 8.01 15.34 -4.06
CA ALA A 453 7.46 16.43 -4.83
C ALA A 453 7.90 17.77 -4.23
N PRO A 454 8.65 18.61 -4.97
CA PRO A 454 9.14 19.87 -4.43
C PRO A 454 8.02 20.92 -4.36
N PHE A 455 8.04 21.71 -3.27
CA PHE A 455 7.30 22.97 -3.17
C PHE A 455 8.26 24.06 -2.73
N LEU A 456 8.54 25.05 -3.56
CA LEU A 456 9.51 26.12 -3.27
C LEU A 456 10.86 25.59 -2.75
N CYS A 457 11.40 24.53 -3.40
CA CYS A 457 12.69 23.96 -3.05
C CYS A 457 13.80 24.84 -3.65
N PHE A 458 14.60 25.47 -2.80
CA PHE A 458 15.70 26.35 -3.22
C PHE A 458 17.08 25.65 -3.23
N GLY A 459 17.13 24.35 -2.98
CA GLY A 459 18.32 23.53 -2.95
C GLY A 459 18.75 23.13 -1.55
N ARG A 460 19.93 22.50 -1.46
CA ARG A 460 20.51 22.05 -0.18
C ARG A 460 21.54 23.05 0.33
N VAL A 461 21.53 23.26 1.65
CA VAL A 461 22.59 24.01 2.32
C VAL A 461 23.91 23.24 2.14
N PRO A 462 24.99 23.90 1.68
CA PRO A 462 26.29 23.25 1.54
C PRO A 462 26.73 22.57 2.85
N SER A 463 27.32 21.39 2.75
CA SER A 463 27.73 20.57 3.91
C SER A 463 28.77 21.22 4.84
N TRP A 464 29.41 22.29 4.37
CA TRP A 464 30.40 23.05 5.16
C TRP A 464 29.77 24.09 6.12
N VAL A 465 28.44 24.33 6.03
CA VAL A 465 27.74 25.25 6.93
C VAL A 465 27.52 24.57 8.26
N PRO A 466 28.06 25.09 9.38
CA PRO A 466 27.87 24.51 10.70
C PRO A 466 26.38 24.49 11.08
N LEU A 467 25.90 23.44 11.70
CA LEU A 467 24.51 23.17 12.15
C LEU A 467 23.48 22.95 11.06
N LEU A 468 23.62 23.48 9.84
CA LEU A 468 22.60 23.40 8.77
C LEU A 468 23.12 22.68 7.53
N GLY A 469 24.38 22.25 7.52
CA GLY A 469 24.99 21.61 6.36
C GLY A 469 24.27 20.33 5.95
N GLY A 470 23.79 20.27 4.72
CA GLY A 470 23.04 19.15 4.17
C GLY A 470 21.51 19.24 4.38
N ALA A 471 21.01 20.23 5.11
CA ALA A 471 19.57 20.49 5.22
C ALA A 471 19.00 21.04 3.91
N ASP A 472 17.79 20.63 3.58
CA ASP A 472 17.06 21.18 2.44
C ASP A 472 16.57 22.60 2.75
N LEU A 473 16.75 23.52 1.79
CA LEU A 473 16.22 24.88 1.91
C LEU A 473 14.75 24.85 1.48
N TRP A 474 13.87 25.04 2.47
CA TRP A 474 12.43 24.98 2.29
C TRP A 474 11.92 23.55 2.01
N ILE A 475 10.69 23.40 1.54
CA ILE A 475 10.02 22.11 1.37
C ILE A 475 10.45 21.49 0.05
N CYS A 476 11.39 20.55 0.09
CA CYS A 476 11.89 19.82 -1.08
C CYS A 476 11.18 18.44 -1.25
N ASP A 477 10.48 17.98 -0.23
CA ASP A 477 9.63 16.79 -0.28
C ASP A 477 8.33 17.05 0.51
N LEU A 478 7.18 17.08 -0.19
CA LEU A 478 5.88 17.29 0.44
C LEU A 478 5.41 16.12 1.31
N ALA A 479 6.00 14.93 1.14
CA ALA A 479 5.74 13.75 1.97
C ALA A 479 6.83 13.52 3.02
N GLY A 480 7.90 14.30 3.00
CA GLY A 480 9.01 14.22 3.93
C GLY A 480 8.71 14.87 5.27
N GLN A 481 9.63 14.68 6.21
CA GLN A 481 9.61 15.44 7.47
C GLN A 481 10.04 16.89 7.17
N ASP A 482 9.41 17.84 7.85
CA ASP A 482 9.84 19.24 7.81
C ASP A 482 11.31 19.36 8.25
N PRO A 483 12.10 20.19 7.56
CA PRO A 483 13.52 20.36 7.86
C PRO A 483 13.79 20.96 9.23
#